data_64ee81b3f61aadd80d54d9a6250be2f9
#
_entry.id   64ee81b3f61aadd80d54d9a6250be2f9
#
_cell.length_a   1.000
_cell.length_b   1.000
_cell.length_c   1.000
_cell.angle_alpha   90.00
_cell.angle_beta   90.00
_cell.angle_gamma   90.00
#
_symmetry.space_group_name_H-M   'P 1'
#
loop_
_entity.id
_entity.type
_entity.pdbx_description
1 polymer ?
#
loop_
_entity_poly.entity_id
_entity_poly.type
_entity_poly.pdbx_seq_one_letter_code
_entity_poly.pdbx_strand_id
1 'polypeptide(L)'
;ERLDEDPVALTYNSFAERIVSEHGMRIGIDPDFAMLSEAGALDLMTQIVEAWPTDLDETLSPTGVVGKILHLAGEIAEHGYTVETAREALEEFGRELEQVGRGNEAARNVIDANRRRLAFLGPIEAYQQRKRDMGVLDFSDQLVLATRIVREAPSVRAALRDEFRAVLLDEFQDTSVIQMELLSTLFGDHAVTAVGDPNQAIYGWRGAS
;
A
#
# COMPACT_ATOMS: atom_id res chain seq x y z
N GLU A 1 11.82 31.95 20.61
CA GLU A 1 10.42 32.10 20.17
C GLU A 1 9.65 30.92 20.76
N ARG A 2 8.62 31.17 21.60
CA ARG A 2 7.75 30.11 22.10
C ARG A 2 6.92 29.66 20.89
N LEU A 3 6.87 28.34 20.62
CA LEU A 3 5.85 27.75 19.77
C LEU A 3 4.51 27.97 20.52
N ASP A 4 3.64 28.80 19.98
CA ASP A 4 2.34 29.12 20.60
C ASP A 4 1.29 27.99 20.39
N GLU A 5 1.66 26.91 19.69
CA GLU A 5 0.78 25.75 19.42
C GLU A 5 1.44 24.46 19.92
N ASP A 6 0.64 23.60 20.53
CA ASP A 6 1.08 22.27 20.93
C ASP A 6 1.44 21.42 19.71
N PRO A 7 2.50 20.59 19.78
CA PRO A 7 2.86 19.72 18.66
C PRO A 7 1.77 18.69 18.40
N VAL A 8 1.43 18.51 17.14
CA VAL A 8 0.48 17.48 16.69
C VAL A 8 1.23 16.18 16.48
N ALA A 9 0.83 15.12 17.18
CA ALA A 9 1.36 13.76 16.99
C ALA A 9 0.33 12.91 16.24
N LEU A 10 0.72 12.35 15.09
CA LEU A 10 -0.11 11.51 14.23
C LEU A 10 0.64 10.25 13.81
N THR A 11 -0.07 9.15 13.63
CA THR A 11 0.47 8.02 12.86
C THR A 11 0.43 8.33 11.37
N TYR A 12 1.22 7.62 10.56
CA TYR A 12 1.18 7.76 9.09
C TYR A 12 -0.24 7.56 8.55
N ASN A 13 -0.96 6.57 9.06
CA ASN A 13 -2.33 6.30 8.63
C ASN A 13 -3.30 7.41 9.04
N SER A 14 -3.23 7.92 10.27
CA SER A 14 -4.07 9.04 10.71
C SER A 14 -3.78 10.32 9.92
N PHE A 15 -2.54 10.55 9.54
CA PHE A 15 -2.17 11.68 8.68
C PHE A 15 -2.73 11.50 7.27
N ALA A 16 -2.62 10.30 6.69
CA ALA A 16 -3.18 9.99 5.37
C ALA A 16 -4.72 10.08 5.38
N GLU A 17 -5.38 9.54 6.40
CA GLU A 17 -6.83 9.64 6.59
C GLU A 17 -7.30 11.09 6.61
N ARG A 18 -6.59 11.96 7.35
CA ARG A 18 -6.89 13.38 7.39
C ARG A 18 -6.80 14.02 5.99
N ILE A 19 -5.73 13.75 5.25
CA ILE A 19 -5.56 14.28 3.89
C ILE A 19 -6.70 13.81 2.98
N VAL A 20 -7.09 12.53 3.05
CA VAL A 20 -8.17 11.98 2.22
C VAL A 20 -9.52 12.58 2.62
N SER A 21 -9.82 12.68 3.90
CA SER A 21 -11.09 13.25 4.39
C SER A 21 -11.25 14.72 4.02
N GLU A 22 -10.19 15.52 4.15
CA GLU A 22 -10.24 16.96 3.87
C GLU A 22 -10.18 17.29 2.36
N HIS A 23 -9.51 16.47 1.57
CA HIS A 23 -9.17 16.80 0.19
C HIS A 23 -9.56 15.75 -0.85
N GLY A 24 -10.13 14.60 -0.45
CA GLY A 24 -10.48 13.48 -1.33
C GLY A 24 -11.43 13.85 -2.46
N MET A 25 -12.34 14.81 -2.24
CA MET A 25 -13.25 15.31 -3.28
C MET A 25 -12.52 15.83 -4.53
N ARG A 26 -11.27 16.29 -4.39
CA ARG A 26 -10.46 16.78 -5.53
C ARG A 26 -10.10 15.69 -6.53
N ILE A 27 -10.09 14.45 -6.06
CA ILE A 27 -9.80 13.25 -6.87
C ILE A 27 -11.00 12.30 -6.98
N GLY A 28 -12.20 12.80 -6.63
CA GLY A 28 -13.46 12.07 -6.75
C GLY A 28 -13.74 11.06 -5.63
N ILE A 29 -13.10 11.21 -4.48
CA ILE A 29 -13.38 10.40 -3.27
C ILE A 29 -14.40 11.13 -2.41
N ASP A 30 -15.45 10.41 -2.00
CA ASP A 30 -16.45 10.91 -1.06
C ASP A 30 -15.79 11.11 0.32
N PRO A 31 -15.92 12.28 0.98
CA PRO A 31 -15.36 12.51 2.30
C PRO A 31 -15.99 11.62 3.40
N ASP A 32 -17.23 11.14 3.16
CA ASP A 32 -17.97 10.27 4.07
C ASP A 32 -17.68 8.76 3.82
N PHE A 33 -16.53 8.44 3.21
CA PHE A 33 -16.13 7.04 2.99
C PHE A 33 -16.12 6.25 4.30
N ALA A 34 -16.56 4.99 4.24
CA ALA A 34 -16.47 4.09 5.38
C ALA A 34 -15.14 3.32 5.37
N MET A 35 -14.59 3.07 6.57
CA MET A 35 -13.40 2.23 6.70
C MET A 35 -13.77 0.76 6.70
N LEU A 36 -13.12 0.00 5.83
CA LEU A 36 -13.22 -1.45 5.79
C LEU A 36 -12.29 -2.04 6.84
N SER A 37 -12.87 -2.74 7.82
CA SER A 37 -12.08 -3.43 8.84
C SER A 37 -11.33 -4.65 8.26
N GLU A 38 -10.31 -5.14 8.95
CA GLU A 38 -9.61 -6.38 8.56
C GLU A 38 -10.57 -7.57 8.41
N ALA A 39 -11.55 -7.70 9.30
CA ALA A 39 -12.58 -8.73 9.19
C ALA A 39 -13.45 -8.54 7.94
N GLY A 40 -13.82 -7.30 7.63
CA GLY A 40 -14.56 -6.96 6.41
C GLY A 40 -13.74 -7.23 5.14
N ALA A 41 -12.45 -6.92 5.15
CA ALA A 41 -11.54 -7.22 4.04
C ALA A 41 -11.41 -8.73 3.81
N LEU A 42 -11.29 -9.51 4.90
CA LEU A 42 -11.22 -10.96 4.85
C LEU A 42 -12.52 -11.56 4.28
N ASP A 43 -13.69 -11.10 4.74
CA ASP A 43 -15.00 -11.55 4.26
C ASP A 43 -15.19 -11.21 2.78
N LEU A 44 -14.90 -9.98 2.38
CA LEU A 44 -15.01 -9.54 0.99
C LEU A 44 -14.10 -10.34 0.05
N MET A 45 -12.85 -10.58 0.44
CA MET A 45 -11.93 -11.38 -0.35
C MET A 45 -12.36 -12.85 -0.39
N THR A 46 -12.92 -13.39 0.69
CA THR A 46 -13.46 -14.76 0.72
C THR A 46 -14.57 -14.91 -0.31
N GLN A 47 -15.53 -13.98 -0.37
CA GLN A 47 -16.61 -14.00 -1.37
C GLN A 47 -16.06 -13.94 -2.80
N ILE A 48 -15.01 -13.18 -3.05
CA ILE A 48 -14.36 -13.09 -4.36
C ILE A 48 -13.71 -14.41 -4.73
N VAL A 49 -12.95 -15.02 -3.82
CA VAL A 49 -12.24 -16.28 -4.05
C VAL A 49 -13.22 -17.44 -4.27
N GLU A 50 -14.30 -17.52 -3.48
CA GLU A 50 -15.34 -18.54 -3.63
C GLU A 50 -16.09 -18.45 -4.97
N ALA A 51 -16.24 -17.24 -5.51
CA ALA A 51 -16.86 -17.01 -6.80
C ALA A 51 -15.86 -17.04 -7.98
N TRP A 52 -14.56 -17.26 -7.71
CA TRP A 52 -13.53 -17.20 -8.74
C TRP A 52 -13.62 -18.43 -9.68
N PRO A 53 -13.57 -18.24 -11.01
CA PRO A 53 -13.88 -19.31 -11.96
C PRO A 53 -12.80 -20.40 -12.08
N THR A 54 -11.61 -20.14 -11.55
CA THR A 54 -10.45 -21.06 -11.62
C THR A 54 -9.86 -21.30 -10.25
N ASP A 55 -9.26 -22.45 -10.04
CA ASP A 55 -8.48 -22.70 -8.85
C ASP A 55 -7.23 -21.79 -8.84
N LEU A 56 -7.04 -21.06 -7.75
CA LEU A 56 -5.95 -20.09 -7.59
C LEU A 56 -4.67 -20.73 -7.03
N ASP A 57 -4.81 -21.75 -6.18
CA ASP A 57 -3.71 -22.56 -5.64
C ASP A 57 -4.23 -23.84 -4.98
N GLU A 58 -4.15 -24.96 -5.72
CA GLU A 58 -4.58 -26.30 -5.26
C GLU A 58 -3.83 -26.79 -4.00
N THR A 59 -2.71 -26.16 -3.65
CA THR A 59 -1.88 -26.57 -2.51
C THR A 59 -2.31 -25.94 -1.20
N LEU A 60 -3.21 -24.97 -1.23
CA LEU A 60 -3.64 -24.20 -0.07
C LEU A 60 -5.12 -24.43 0.27
N SER A 61 -5.46 -24.25 1.54
CA SER A 61 -6.86 -24.13 1.94
C SER A 61 -7.45 -22.82 1.40
N PRO A 62 -8.77 -22.71 1.19
CA PRO A 62 -9.42 -21.47 0.74
C PRO A 62 -9.04 -20.26 1.61
N THR A 63 -9.03 -20.42 2.93
CA THR A 63 -8.61 -19.38 3.88
C THR A 63 -7.12 -19.01 3.72
N GLY A 64 -6.28 -19.97 3.40
CA GLY A 64 -4.85 -19.73 3.12
C GLY A 64 -4.64 -18.94 1.83
N VAL A 65 -5.43 -19.20 0.80
CA VAL A 65 -5.43 -18.43 -0.46
C VAL A 65 -5.85 -16.98 -0.20
N VAL A 66 -6.97 -16.77 0.50
CA VAL A 66 -7.49 -15.45 0.86
C VAL A 66 -6.44 -14.62 1.62
N GLY A 67 -5.81 -15.20 2.63
CA GLY A 67 -4.77 -14.52 3.40
C GLY A 67 -3.57 -14.09 2.53
N LYS A 68 -3.13 -14.97 1.60
CA LYS A 68 -2.02 -14.63 0.69
C LYS A 68 -2.37 -13.57 -0.34
N ILE A 69 -3.62 -13.55 -0.83
CA ILE A 69 -4.08 -12.53 -1.76
C ILE A 69 -4.13 -11.17 -1.06
N LEU A 70 -4.69 -11.10 0.14
CA LEU A 70 -4.73 -9.85 0.92
C LEU A 70 -3.33 -9.37 1.29
N HIS A 71 -2.42 -10.29 1.65
CA HIS A 71 -1.03 -9.94 1.91
C HIS A 71 -0.38 -9.33 0.67
N LEU A 72 -0.51 -9.96 -0.51
CA LEU A 72 0.03 -9.43 -1.77
C LEU A 72 -0.59 -8.08 -2.14
N ALA A 73 -1.89 -7.88 -1.91
CA ALA A 73 -2.55 -6.60 -2.12
C ALA A 73 -1.94 -5.50 -1.24
N GLY A 74 -1.66 -5.80 0.03
CA GLY A 74 -0.96 -4.92 0.94
C GLY A 74 0.47 -4.61 0.48
N GLU A 75 1.26 -5.62 0.09
CA GLU A 75 2.61 -5.42 -0.44
C GLU A 75 2.62 -4.50 -1.67
N ILE A 76 1.71 -4.72 -2.63
CA ILE A 76 1.58 -3.88 -3.83
C ILE A 76 1.33 -2.42 -3.43
N ALA A 77 0.41 -2.17 -2.49
CA ALA A 77 0.09 -0.83 -2.03
C ALA A 77 1.24 -0.19 -1.24
N GLU A 78 1.90 -0.92 -0.33
CA GLU A 78 3.02 -0.43 0.47
C GLU A 78 4.26 -0.09 -0.36
N HIS A 79 4.43 -0.74 -1.50
CA HIS A 79 5.46 -0.41 -2.49
C HIS A 79 5.05 0.68 -3.49
N GLY A 80 3.83 1.23 -3.38
CA GLY A 80 3.34 2.27 -4.27
C GLY A 80 3.01 1.78 -5.68
N TYR A 81 2.89 0.47 -5.89
CA TYR A 81 2.51 -0.09 -7.18
C TYR A 81 0.99 -0.09 -7.37
N THR A 82 0.57 0.02 -8.63
CA THR A 82 -0.77 -0.40 -9.06
C THR A 82 -0.76 -1.90 -9.40
N VAL A 83 -1.93 -2.52 -9.50
CA VAL A 83 -2.02 -3.92 -9.95
C VAL A 83 -1.45 -4.09 -11.36
N GLU A 84 -1.61 -3.07 -12.22
CA GLU A 84 -1.05 -3.04 -13.58
C GLU A 84 0.49 -3.08 -13.55
N THR A 85 1.12 -2.14 -12.82
CA THR A 85 2.59 -2.09 -12.71
C THR A 85 3.16 -3.32 -12.01
N ALA A 86 2.45 -3.89 -11.05
CA ALA A 86 2.82 -5.16 -10.42
C ALA A 86 2.75 -6.33 -11.42
N ARG A 87 1.74 -6.34 -12.29
CA ARG A 87 1.61 -7.33 -13.37
C ARG A 87 2.80 -7.27 -14.32
N GLU A 88 3.11 -6.07 -14.83
CA GLU A 88 4.24 -5.86 -15.73
C GLU A 88 5.56 -6.35 -15.13
N ALA A 89 5.83 -6.00 -13.85
CA ALA A 89 7.03 -6.43 -13.16
C ALA A 89 7.10 -7.96 -12.95
N LEU A 90 5.98 -8.60 -12.58
CA LEU A 90 5.93 -10.04 -12.39
C LEU A 90 6.05 -10.81 -13.73
N GLU A 91 5.50 -10.28 -14.81
CA GLU A 91 5.65 -10.85 -16.16
C GLU A 91 7.09 -10.72 -16.68
N GLU A 92 7.73 -9.55 -16.45
CA GLU A 92 9.14 -9.35 -16.80
C GLU A 92 10.03 -10.32 -16.02
N PHE A 93 9.85 -10.39 -14.71
CA PHE A 93 10.56 -11.32 -13.85
C PHE A 93 10.33 -12.78 -14.28
N GLY A 94 9.10 -13.14 -14.68
CA GLY A 94 8.78 -14.45 -15.22
C GLY A 94 9.58 -14.79 -16.48
N ARG A 95 9.74 -13.84 -17.41
CA ARG A 95 10.56 -14.01 -18.62
C ARG A 95 12.04 -14.22 -18.30
N GLU A 96 12.58 -13.49 -17.31
CA GLU A 96 13.96 -13.67 -16.84
C GLU A 96 14.18 -15.06 -16.21
N LEU A 97 13.21 -15.50 -15.38
CA LEU A 97 13.27 -16.83 -14.76
C LEU A 97 13.24 -17.97 -15.78
N GLU A 98 12.51 -17.82 -16.89
CA GLU A 98 12.49 -18.81 -17.97
C GLU A 98 13.84 -18.95 -18.66
N GLN A 99 14.63 -17.86 -18.76
CA GLN A 99 16.00 -17.89 -19.32
C GLN A 99 16.99 -18.60 -18.40
N VAL A 100 16.82 -18.51 -17.10
CA VAL A 100 17.66 -19.22 -16.10
C VAL A 100 17.38 -20.73 -16.11
N GLY A 101 16.16 -21.11 -16.51
CA GLY A 101 15.74 -22.49 -16.61
C GLY A 101 15.39 -23.17 -15.28
N ARG A 102 14.75 -24.34 -15.36
CA ARG A 102 14.25 -25.10 -14.20
C ARG A 102 15.31 -26.04 -13.60
N GLY A 103 16.58 -25.66 -13.60
CA GLY A 103 17.72 -26.54 -13.32
C GLY A 103 17.77 -27.12 -11.90
N ASN A 104 17.15 -26.49 -10.91
CA ASN A 104 17.12 -26.99 -9.53
C ASN A 104 15.78 -26.70 -8.84
N GLU A 105 15.59 -27.26 -7.65
CA GLU A 105 14.35 -27.10 -6.87
C GLU A 105 14.08 -25.65 -6.48
N ALA A 106 15.11 -24.90 -6.11
CA ALA A 106 14.98 -23.49 -5.73
C ALA A 106 14.46 -22.65 -6.90
N ALA A 107 14.98 -22.83 -8.11
CA ALA A 107 14.48 -22.14 -9.30
C ALA A 107 13.02 -22.48 -9.60
N ARG A 108 12.64 -23.74 -9.47
CA ARG A 108 11.23 -24.16 -9.65
C ARG A 108 10.30 -23.48 -8.65
N ASN A 109 10.70 -23.44 -7.36
CA ASN A 109 9.91 -22.80 -6.30
C ASN A 109 9.70 -21.31 -6.58
N VAL A 110 10.71 -20.60 -7.07
CA VAL A 110 10.60 -19.17 -7.43
C VAL A 110 9.68 -18.98 -8.62
N ILE A 111 9.79 -19.82 -9.67
CA ILE A 111 8.89 -19.78 -10.84
C ILE A 111 7.44 -20.01 -10.42
N ASP A 112 7.19 -21.02 -9.58
CA ASP A 112 5.84 -21.34 -9.12
C ASP A 112 5.27 -20.25 -8.20
N ALA A 113 6.10 -19.63 -7.36
CA ALA A 113 5.71 -18.47 -6.55
C ALA A 113 5.34 -17.26 -7.43
N ASN A 114 6.11 -16.97 -8.47
CA ASN A 114 5.83 -15.89 -9.41
C ASN A 114 4.51 -16.13 -10.16
N ARG A 115 4.27 -17.37 -10.61
CA ARG A 115 3.04 -17.75 -11.29
C ARG A 115 1.81 -17.61 -10.39
N ARG A 116 1.91 -17.99 -9.11
CA ARG A 116 0.84 -17.78 -8.12
C ARG A 116 0.54 -16.31 -7.89
N ARG A 117 1.58 -15.47 -7.75
CA ARG A 117 1.39 -14.00 -7.60
C ARG A 117 0.64 -13.42 -8.80
N LEU A 118 0.99 -13.82 -10.03
CA LEU A 118 0.26 -13.40 -11.23
C LEU A 118 -1.21 -13.83 -11.21
N ALA A 119 -1.50 -15.06 -10.78
CA ALA A 119 -2.88 -15.54 -10.66
C ALA A 119 -3.70 -14.76 -9.61
N PHE A 120 -3.06 -14.26 -8.55
CA PHE A 120 -3.71 -13.49 -7.49
C PHE A 120 -4.07 -12.06 -7.89
N LEU A 121 -3.46 -11.51 -8.95
CA LEU A 121 -3.73 -10.13 -9.37
C LEU A 121 -5.19 -9.91 -9.81
N GLY A 122 -5.81 -10.89 -10.46
CA GLY A 122 -7.23 -10.79 -10.85
C GLY A 122 -8.17 -10.64 -9.65
N PRO A 123 -8.11 -11.52 -8.63
CA PRO A 123 -8.84 -11.32 -7.37
C PRO A 123 -8.56 -9.99 -6.69
N ILE A 124 -7.31 -9.48 -6.71
CA ILE A 124 -6.96 -8.17 -6.14
C ILE A 124 -7.66 -7.04 -6.91
N GLU A 125 -7.69 -7.09 -8.24
CA GLU A 125 -8.45 -6.13 -9.06
C GLU A 125 -9.95 -6.15 -8.73
N ALA A 126 -10.53 -7.34 -8.59
CA ALA A 126 -11.93 -7.51 -8.20
C ALA A 126 -12.20 -6.94 -6.80
N TYR A 127 -11.28 -7.16 -5.86
CA TYR A 127 -11.36 -6.60 -4.51
C TYR A 127 -11.34 -5.06 -4.52
N GLN A 128 -10.40 -4.47 -5.24
CA GLN A 128 -10.32 -3.02 -5.39
C GLN A 128 -11.58 -2.44 -6.05
N GLN A 129 -12.13 -3.13 -7.07
CA GLN A 129 -13.37 -2.69 -7.69
C GLN A 129 -14.55 -2.76 -6.73
N ARG A 130 -14.69 -3.85 -5.97
CA ARG A 130 -15.75 -3.99 -4.97
C ARG A 130 -15.67 -2.91 -3.89
N LYS A 131 -14.47 -2.57 -3.39
CA LYS A 131 -14.30 -1.45 -2.44
C LYS A 131 -14.80 -0.14 -3.03
N ARG A 132 -14.46 0.16 -4.30
CA ARG A 132 -14.96 1.36 -4.99
C ARG A 132 -16.48 1.38 -5.10
N ASP A 133 -17.08 0.24 -5.51
CA ASP A 133 -18.53 0.12 -5.68
C ASP A 133 -19.29 0.28 -4.35
N MET A 134 -18.66 -0.11 -3.24
CA MET A 134 -19.19 0.02 -1.88
C MET A 134 -18.91 1.38 -1.24
N GLY A 135 -18.04 2.21 -1.83
CA GLY A 135 -17.61 3.49 -1.24
C GLY A 135 -16.79 3.30 0.04
N VAL A 136 -16.01 2.22 0.13
CA VAL A 136 -15.19 1.91 1.31
C VAL A 136 -13.70 1.95 0.99
N LEU A 137 -12.89 2.31 1.98
CA LEU A 137 -11.42 2.32 1.90
C LEU A 137 -10.83 1.43 2.99
N ASP A 138 -9.74 0.76 2.72
CA ASP A 138 -8.89 0.16 3.74
C ASP A 138 -7.68 1.05 4.07
N PHE A 139 -6.86 0.64 5.04
CA PHE A 139 -5.69 1.42 5.47
C PHE A 139 -4.66 1.65 4.36
N SER A 140 -4.50 0.69 3.47
CA SER A 140 -3.57 0.81 2.34
C SER A 140 -4.07 1.83 1.32
N ASP A 141 -5.38 1.89 1.07
CA ASP A 141 -5.98 2.88 0.18
C ASP A 141 -5.73 4.31 0.67
N GLN A 142 -5.80 4.55 1.98
CA GLN A 142 -5.60 5.90 2.55
C GLN A 142 -4.22 6.47 2.19
N LEU A 143 -3.16 5.67 2.31
CA LEU A 143 -1.79 6.11 1.98
C LEU A 143 -1.64 6.37 0.47
N VAL A 144 -2.15 5.47 -0.37
CA VAL A 144 -2.11 5.63 -1.83
C VAL A 144 -2.88 6.87 -2.28
N LEU A 145 -4.09 7.07 -1.75
CA LEU A 145 -4.93 8.22 -2.09
C LEU A 145 -4.34 9.53 -1.56
N ALA A 146 -3.83 9.56 -0.32
CA ALA A 146 -3.15 10.74 0.23
C ALA A 146 -1.94 11.13 -0.63
N THR A 147 -1.10 10.16 -1.03
CA THR A 147 0.04 10.39 -1.92
C THR A 147 -0.41 10.95 -3.27
N ARG A 148 -1.47 10.40 -3.84
CA ARG A 148 -2.06 10.89 -5.08
C ARG A 148 -2.57 12.33 -4.94
N ILE A 149 -3.31 12.66 -3.87
CA ILE A 149 -3.83 14.01 -3.61
C ILE A 149 -2.69 15.03 -3.56
N VAL A 150 -1.64 14.77 -2.78
CA VAL A 150 -0.53 15.71 -2.64
C VAL A 150 0.30 15.86 -3.92
N ARG A 151 0.32 14.83 -4.77
CA ARG A 151 0.97 14.87 -6.08
C ARG A 151 0.16 15.70 -7.08
N GLU A 152 -1.16 15.48 -7.17
CA GLU A 152 -2.05 16.08 -8.16
C GLU A 152 -2.55 17.47 -7.75
N ALA A 153 -2.51 17.84 -6.45
CA ALA A 153 -3.01 19.11 -5.93
C ALA A 153 -1.92 19.97 -5.27
N PRO A 154 -1.15 20.80 -6.03
CA PRO A 154 -0.10 21.65 -5.45
C PRO A 154 -0.58 22.60 -4.35
N SER A 155 -1.85 23.06 -4.40
CA SER A 155 -2.43 23.91 -3.36
C SER A 155 -2.61 23.18 -2.02
N VAL A 156 -2.92 21.89 -2.03
CA VAL A 156 -3.00 21.06 -0.82
C VAL A 156 -1.61 20.89 -0.23
N ARG A 157 -0.63 20.58 -1.07
CA ARG A 157 0.77 20.47 -0.64
C ARG A 157 1.28 21.77 -0.01
N ALA A 158 0.98 22.92 -0.60
CA ALA A 158 1.37 24.22 -0.03
C ALA A 158 0.70 24.47 1.33
N ALA A 159 -0.60 24.19 1.47
CA ALA A 159 -1.32 24.37 2.72
C ALA A 159 -0.77 23.47 3.85
N LEU A 160 -0.49 22.20 3.57
CA LEU A 160 0.09 21.27 4.54
C LEU A 160 1.51 21.68 4.95
N ARG A 161 2.31 22.23 4.03
CA ARG A 161 3.64 22.78 4.35
C ARG A 161 3.59 24.03 5.23
N ASP A 162 2.60 24.88 5.02
CA ASP A 162 2.40 26.06 5.86
C ASP A 162 1.94 25.69 7.27
N GLU A 163 1.15 24.64 7.40
CA GLU A 163 0.69 24.10 8.67
C GLU A 163 1.83 23.41 9.43
N PHE A 164 2.55 22.50 8.78
CA PHE A 164 3.63 21.71 9.39
C PHE A 164 5.01 22.31 9.06
N ARG A 165 5.40 23.37 9.77
CA ARG A 165 6.67 24.09 9.53
C ARG A 165 7.92 23.29 9.86
N ALA A 166 7.80 22.34 10.79
CA ALA A 166 8.85 21.39 11.15
C ALA A 166 8.21 20.03 11.37
N VAL A 167 8.85 18.98 10.86
CA VAL A 167 8.36 17.60 10.93
C VAL A 167 9.39 16.73 11.62
N LEU A 168 8.94 16.00 12.64
CA LEU A 168 9.74 14.98 13.31
C LEU A 168 9.16 13.62 12.98
N LEU A 169 9.98 12.74 12.40
CA LEU A 169 9.62 11.36 12.08
C LEU A 169 10.30 10.44 13.09
N ASP A 170 9.52 9.65 13.78
CA ASP A 170 10.00 8.63 14.72
C ASP A 170 9.89 7.24 14.09
N GLU A 171 10.69 6.29 14.56
CA GLU A 171 10.77 4.91 14.03
C GLU A 171 10.95 4.87 12.50
N PHE A 172 11.80 5.76 11.99
CA PHE A 172 11.94 5.96 10.55
C PHE A 172 12.38 4.70 9.80
N GLN A 173 13.08 3.77 10.46
CA GLN A 173 13.51 2.49 9.88
C GLN A 173 12.33 1.59 9.46
N ASP A 174 11.13 1.83 9.99
CA ASP A 174 9.92 1.04 9.69
C ASP A 174 9.01 1.72 8.64
N THR A 175 9.48 2.81 8.03
CA THR A 175 8.72 3.56 7.02
C THR A 175 8.64 2.79 5.70
N SER A 176 7.44 2.53 5.20
CA SER A 176 7.23 1.87 3.91
C SER A 176 7.51 2.79 2.72
N VAL A 177 7.64 2.22 1.52
CA VAL A 177 7.92 2.99 0.28
C VAL A 177 6.85 4.04 0.03
N ILE A 178 5.56 3.71 0.15
CA ILE A 178 4.46 4.67 -0.08
C ILE A 178 4.43 5.78 0.98
N GLN A 179 4.76 5.46 2.24
CA GLN A 179 4.89 6.46 3.29
C GLN A 179 6.05 7.41 3.01
N MET A 180 7.19 6.88 2.58
CA MET A 180 8.34 7.68 2.17
C MET A 180 7.99 8.58 0.97
N GLU A 181 7.24 8.06 -0.01
CA GLU A 181 6.82 8.82 -1.17
C GLU A 181 5.88 9.99 -0.78
N LEU A 182 4.92 9.75 0.12
CA LEU A 182 4.05 10.78 0.68
C LEU A 182 4.87 11.88 1.36
N LEU A 183 5.77 11.49 2.27
CA LEU A 183 6.59 12.41 3.04
C LEU A 183 7.56 13.20 2.16
N SER A 184 8.26 12.55 1.23
CA SER A 184 9.21 13.21 0.33
C SER A 184 8.51 14.16 -0.63
N THR A 185 7.30 13.83 -1.10
CA THR A 185 6.48 14.71 -1.93
C THR A 185 6.04 15.96 -1.16
N LEU A 186 5.66 15.79 0.11
CA LEU A 186 5.25 16.90 0.96
C LEU A 186 6.43 17.72 1.48
N PHE A 187 7.45 17.07 2.01
CA PHE A 187 8.45 17.69 2.88
C PHE A 187 9.90 17.52 2.42
N GLY A 188 10.15 17.05 1.19
CA GLY A 188 11.49 16.74 0.70
C GLY A 188 12.50 17.91 0.73
N ASP A 189 12.01 19.15 0.70
CA ASP A 189 12.77 20.41 0.81
C ASP A 189 12.38 21.22 2.05
N HIS A 190 11.86 20.57 3.09
CA HIS A 190 11.34 21.18 4.32
C HIS A 190 12.19 20.83 5.53
N ALA A 191 11.92 21.47 6.71
CA ALA A 191 12.60 21.16 7.95
C ALA A 191 12.08 19.80 8.50
N VAL A 192 12.78 18.72 8.15
CA VAL A 192 12.47 17.35 8.60
C VAL A 192 13.62 16.80 9.43
N THR A 193 13.29 16.17 10.55
CA THR A 193 14.22 15.37 11.33
C THR A 193 13.67 13.96 11.45
N ALA A 194 14.42 12.98 10.98
CA ALA A 194 14.07 11.56 11.09
C ALA A 194 14.92 10.90 12.17
N VAL A 195 14.29 10.13 13.04
CA VAL A 195 14.91 9.36 14.12
C VAL A 195 14.55 7.89 13.90
N GLY A 196 15.53 7.01 13.99
CA GLY A 196 15.34 5.58 13.84
C GLY A 196 16.64 4.81 14.07
N ASP A 197 16.54 3.53 14.37
CA ASP A 197 17.67 2.62 14.51
C ASP A 197 17.58 1.52 13.43
N PRO A 198 18.44 1.55 12.41
CA PRO A 198 18.39 0.57 11.32
C PRO A 198 18.62 -0.88 11.79
N ASN A 199 19.20 -1.09 12.99
CA ASN A 199 19.35 -2.43 13.55
C ASN A 199 18.03 -2.96 14.16
N GLN A 200 17.03 -2.12 14.35
CA GLN A 200 15.71 -2.49 14.82
C GLN A 200 14.67 -2.63 13.68
N ALA A 201 15.08 -2.42 12.43
CA ALA A 201 14.20 -2.61 11.27
C ALA A 201 13.71 -4.05 11.17
N ILE A 202 12.44 -4.29 11.46
CA ILE A 202 11.81 -5.62 11.39
C ILE A 202 10.80 -5.75 10.24
N TYR A 203 10.50 -4.64 9.56
CA TYR A 203 9.53 -4.54 8.48
C TYR A 203 10.17 -4.45 7.08
N GLY A 204 11.34 -5.05 6.87
CA GLY A 204 12.03 -5.05 5.57
C GLY A 204 11.17 -5.57 4.40
N TRP A 205 10.20 -6.46 4.69
CA TRP A 205 9.23 -6.95 3.71
C TRP A 205 8.20 -5.88 3.26
N ARG A 206 8.04 -4.77 4.00
CA ARG A 206 7.26 -3.59 3.60
C ARG A 206 8.06 -2.59 2.77
N GLY A 207 9.29 -2.94 2.39
CA GLY A 207 10.19 -2.01 1.71
C GLY A 207 10.85 -0.99 2.64
N ALA A 208 10.76 -1.17 3.96
CA ALA A 208 11.55 -0.43 4.93
C ALA A 208 13.03 -0.87 4.80
N SER A 209 13.93 0.09 4.59
CA SER A 209 15.38 -0.14 4.42
C SER A 209 16.19 1.02 5.00
#